data_e846f7e3897aa77b48853df9209396f3
#
_entry.id   e846f7e3897aa77b48853df9209396f3
#
_cell.length_a   1.000
_cell.length_b   1.000
_cell.length_c   1.000
_cell.angle_alpha   90.00
_cell.angle_beta   90.00
_cell.angle_gamma   90.00
#
_symmetry.space_group_name_H-M   'P 1'
#
loop_
_entity.id
_entity.type
_entity.pdbx_description
1 polymer ?
#
loop_
_entity_poly.entity_id
_entity_poly.type
_entity_poly.pdbx_seq_one_letter_code
_entity_poly.pdbx_strand_id
1 'polypeptide(L)'
;MAQRPVVSVVMIAYNQEAVIGNAIKGVVRQKTDFPIELVIVNDASTDETLAVARRWQQRYPDIIKVFSNPTNLGIQANYIEAFRHCTGKYLAMCDADDYWIYSRKLATQVGYMERHPDCAITFHRVINHYEADGTKSLSNGGQAVDTDITHLSRANYITNLSVLYRHDCVDLSRLPEWTLRHPLLDYTIHMLYAAHGKIHYFSRPMGVYRIGASGTWSNAERYRRLGMSLAVREDLISEFSDRPEVVEGLRQASANILLHMLIAAGDDT
;
A
#
# COMPACT_ATOMS: atom_id res chain seq x y z
N MET A 1 26.04 1.47 -18.55
CA MET A 1 24.64 1.03 -18.45
C MET A 1 24.16 1.34 -17.05
N ALA A 2 22.98 1.94 -16.88
CA ALA A 2 22.41 2.15 -15.55
C ALA A 2 22.18 0.80 -14.85
N GLN A 3 22.56 0.70 -13.58
CA GLN A 3 22.38 -0.52 -12.80
C GLN A 3 20.88 -0.75 -12.57
N ARG A 4 20.41 -2.00 -12.72
CA ARG A 4 19.00 -2.35 -12.47
C ARG A 4 18.65 -2.03 -11.02
N PRO A 5 17.53 -1.34 -10.74
CA PRO A 5 17.12 -1.02 -9.36
C PRO A 5 16.82 -2.30 -8.58
N VAL A 6 17.19 -2.30 -7.30
CA VAL A 6 16.84 -3.38 -6.38
C VAL A 6 15.43 -3.17 -5.84
N VAL A 7 15.03 -1.91 -5.62
CA VAL A 7 13.68 -1.57 -5.16
C VAL A 7 13.02 -0.61 -6.13
N SER A 8 11.81 -0.93 -6.58
CA SER A 8 10.89 0.01 -7.18
C SER A 8 9.94 0.53 -6.10
N VAL A 9 9.85 1.85 -5.96
CA VAL A 9 8.85 2.51 -5.12
C VAL A 9 7.73 2.99 -6.02
N VAL A 10 6.50 2.57 -5.75
CA VAL A 10 5.29 3.00 -6.47
C VAL A 10 4.66 4.18 -5.77
N MET A 11 4.32 5.20 -6.53
CA MET A 11 3.60 6.38 -6.08
C MET A 11 2.54 6.75 -7.10
N ILE A 12 1.27 6.59 -6.76
CA ILE A 12 0.17 7.12 -7.57
C ILE A 12 -0.22 8.51 -7.08
N ALA A 13 -0.67 9.38 -7.97
CA ALA A 13 -1.02 10.75 -7.62
C ALA A 13 -2.22 11.27 -8.43
N TYR A 14 -3.16 11.93 -7.75
CA TYR A 14 -4.27 12.65 -8.36
C TYR A 14 -4.65 13.85 -7.48
N ASN A 15 -4.45 15.08 -7.98
CA ASN A 15 -4.76 16.35 -7.29
C ASN A 15 -4.14 16.43 -5.88
N GLN A 16 -2.80 16.31 -5.81
CA GLN A 16 -2.03 16.27 -4.55
C GLN A 16 -0.86 17.26 -4.56
N GLU A 17 -0.98 18.38 -5.27
CA GLU A 17 0.08 19.39 -5.42
C GLU A 17 0.68 19.86 -4.08
N ALA A 18 -0.14 19.97 -3.05
CA ALA A 18 0.28 20.45 -1.73
C ALA A 18 1.15 19.45 -0.95
N VAL A 19 1.05 18.17 -1.24
CA VAL A 19 1.60 17.10 -0.37
C VAL A 19 2.61 16.18 -1.06
N ILE A 20 2.49 15.95 -2.37
CA ILE A 20 3.35 15.03 -3.14
C ILE A 20 4.85 15.31 -2.96
N GLY A 21 5.24 16.57 -2.76
CA GLY A 21 6.64 16.94 -2.52
C GLY A 21 7.22 16.31 -1.25
N ASN A 22 6.41 16.12 -0.20
CA ASN A 22 6.84 15.46 1.04
C ASN A 22 7.01 13.95 0.83
N ALA A 23 6.11 13.32 0.08
CA ALA A 23 6.19 11.91 -0.29
C ALA A 23 7.49 11.62 -1.07
N ILE A 24 7.73 12.36 -2.15
CA ILE A 24 8.94 12.24 -2.97
C ILE A 24 10.20 12.45 -2.14
N LYS A 25 10.22 13.49 -1.28
CA LYS A 25 11.35 13.79 -0.38
C LYS A 25 11.67 12.61 0.55
N GLY A 26 10.65 11.90 1.07
CA GLY A 26 10.85 10.71 1.90
C GLY A 26 11.55 9.58 1.16
N VAL A 27 11.27 9.42 -0.13
CA VAL A 27 11.88 8.38 -0.98
C VAL A 27 13.30 8.75 -1.39
N VAL A 28 13.54 9.95 -1.93
CA VAL A 28 14.89 10.34 -2.41
C VAL A 28 15.92 10.51 -1.29
N ARG A 29 15.47 10.58 -0.03
CA ARG A 29 16.33 10.62 1.15
C ARG A 29 16.70 9.25 1.70
N GLN A 30 16.24 8.16 1.07
CA GLN A 30 16.61 6.81 1.51
C GLN A 30 18.10 6.59 1.35
N LYS A 31 18.73 6.03 2.39
CA LYS A 31 20.14 5.67 2.44
C LYS A 31 20.26 4.16 2.22
N THR A 32 20.65 3.78 1.01
CA THR A 32 20.83 2.39 0.58
C THR A 32 22.20 2.23 -0.05
N ASP A 33 22.75 1.04 -0.01
CA ASP A 33 23.94 0.60 -0.74
C ASP A 33 23.60 -0.07 -2.08
N PHE A 34 22.33 0.04 -2.47
CA PHE A 34 21.77 -0.47 -3.72
C PHE A 34 20.94 0.61 -4.42
N PRO A 35 20.81 0.52 -5.76
CA PRO A 35 19.99 1.46 -6.53
C PRO A 35 18.51 1.26 -6.28
N ILE A 36 17.77 2.37 -6.25
CA ILE A 36 16.31 2.42 -6.15
C ILE A 36 15.73 3.22 -7.32
N GLU A 37 14.48 2.98 -7.67
CA GLU A 37 13.69 3.85 -8.53
C GLU A 37 12.40 4.27 -7.84
N LEU A 38 11.90 5.47 -8.18
CA LEU A 38 10.59 5.96 -7.80
C LEU A 38 9.75 6.13 -9.07
N VAL A 39 8.75 5.29 -9.21
CA VAL A 39 7.77 5.34 -10.31
C VAL A 39 6.57 6.14 -9.83
N ILE A 40 6.38 7.33 -10.40
CA ILE A 40 5.24 8.21 -10.14
C ILE A 40 4.30 8.15 -11.33
N VAL A 41 3.04 7.79 -11.12
CA VAL A 41 2.01 7.85 -12.15
C VAL A 41 0.93 8.84 -11.75
N ASN A 42 0.89 9.96 -12.49
CA ASN A 42 -0.12 10.99 -12.37
C ASN A 42 -1.38 10.59 -13.13
N ASP A 43 -2.52 10.57 -12.45
CA ASP A 43 -3.80 10.14 -13.01
C ASP A 43 -4.60 11.32 -13.60
N ALA A 44 -3.99 12.03 -14.54
CA ALA A 44 -4.58 13.21 -15.19
C ALA A 44 -4.99 14.29 -14.17
N SER A 45 -4.12 14.63 -13.21
CA SER A 45 -4.39 15.72 -12.26
C SER A 45 -4.67 17.05 -12.97
N THR A 46 -5.59 17.82 -12.41
CA THR A 46 -6.01 19.14 -12.90
C THR A 46 -5.31 20.30 -12.17
N ASP A 47 -4.56 19.98 -11.10
CA ASP A 47 -3.74 20.91 -10.32
C ASP A 47 -2.25 20.82 -10.72
N GLU A 48 -1.36 21.44 -9.94
CA GLU A 48 0.09 21.44 -10.19
C GLU A 48 0.81 20.12 -9.83
N THR A 49 0.10 19.04 -9.48
CA THR A 49 0.69 17.76 -9.07
C THR A 49 1.74 17.25 -10.06
N LEU A 50 1.39 17.21 -11.35
CA LEU A 50 2.32 16.76 -12.40
C LEU A 50 3.55 17.65 -12.52
N ALA A 51 3.36 18.97 -12.43
CA ALA A 51 4.46 19.92 -12.52
C ALA A 51 5.40 19.79 -11.31
N VAL A 52 4.86 19.56 -10.10
CA VAL A 52 5.67 19.27 -8.91
C VAL A 52 6.48 17.98 -9.13
N ALA A 53 5.87 16.89 -9.56
CA ALA A 53 6.56 15.61 -9.82
C ALA A 53 7.69 15.77 -10.87
N ARG A 54 7.43 16.49 -11.97
CA ARG A 54 8.43 16.77 -13.02
C ARG A 54 9.60 17.60 -12.52
N ARG A 55 9.41 18.61 -11.66
CA ARG A 55 10.49 19.37 -11.02
C ARG A 55 11.38 18.47 -10.16
N TRP A 56 10.80 17.53 -9.44
CA TRP A 56 11.57 16.54 -8.67
C TRP A 56 12.33 15.57 -9.58
N GLN A 57 11.72 15.09 -10.68
CA GLN A 57 12.39 14.26 -11.66
C GLN A 57 13.63 14.95 -12.27
N GLN A 58 13.52 16.23 -12.62
CA GLN A 58 14.67 17.00 -13.13
C GLN A 58 15.82 17.08 -12.13
N ARG A 59 15.52 17.11 -10.84
CA ARG A 59 16.53 17.16 -9.77
C ARG A 59 17.13 15.79 -9.44
N TYR A 60 16.38 14.71 -9.66
CA TYR A 60 16.79 13.32 -9.36
C TYR A 60 16.48 12.39 -10.54
N PRO A 61 17.07 12.65 -11.73
CA PRO A 61 16.71 11.93 -12.97
C PRO A 61 17.04 10.44 -12.93
N ASP A 62 18.06 10.05 -12.14
CA ASP A 62 18.48 8.66 -12.00
C ASP A 62 17.57 7.84 -11.10
N ILE A 63 16.74 8.50 -10.28
CA ILE A 63 15.87 7.83 -9.31
C ILE A 63 14.40 7.93 -9.76
N ILE A 64 13.93 9.11 -10.22
CA ILE A 64 12.51 9.39 -10.42
C ILE A 64 12.13 9.21 -11.88
N LYS A 65 11.09 8.40 -12.10
CA LYS A 65 10.40 8.23 -13.38
C LYS A 65 8.96 8.71 -13.22
N VAL A 66 8.55 9.71 -14.02
CA VAL A 66 7.19 10.27 -13.97
C VAL A 66 6.45 9.91 -15.26
N PHE A 67 5.30 9.28 -15.09
CA PHE A 67 4.34 8.98 -16.14
C PHE A 67 3.05 9.76 -15.88
N SER A 68 2.23 9.94 -16.90
CA SER A 68 0.93 10.60 -16.77
C SER A 68 -0.08 9.97 -17.70
N ASN A 69 -1.22 9.60 -17.15
CA ASN A 69 -2.35 9.10 -17.91
C ASN A 69 -2.99 10.25 -18.71
N PRO A 70 -3.52 9.98 -19.91
CA PRO A 70 -4.22 11.01 -20.71
C PRO A 70 -5.58 11.38 -20.10
N THR A 71 -6.20 10.49 -19.34
CA THR A 71 -7.47 10.65 -18.62
C THR A 71 -7.36 10.04 -17.23
N ASN A 72 -8.25 10.44 -16.32
CA ASN A 72 -8.33 9.82 -15.00
C ASN A 72 -8.85 8.38 -15.12
N LEU A 73 -8.03 7.41 -14.75
CA LEU A 73 -8.33 5.97 -14.80
C LEU A 73 -8.91 5.44 -13.49
N GLY A 74 -8.77 6.19 -12.40
CA GLY A 74 -9.07 5.76 -11.05
C GLY A 74 -7.94 4.96 -10.38
N ILE A 75 -8.05 4.82 -9.07
CA ILE A 75 -6.97 4.31 -8.19
C ILE A 75 -6.44 2.95 -8.68
N GLN A 76 -7.31 1.98 -8.94
CA GLN A 76 -6.94 0.62 -9.27
C GLN A 76 -6.17 0.53 -10.60
N ALA A 77 -6.72 1.14 -11.64
CA ALA A 77 -6.08 1.12 -12.96
C ALA A 77 -4.78 1.93 -12.95
N ASN A 78 -4.71 3.02 -12.17
CA ASN A 78 -3.50 3.81 -12.00
C ASN A 78 -2.38 3.03 -11.28
N TYR A 79 -2.71 2.19 -10.28
CA TYR A 79 -1.74 1.29 -9.66
C TYR A 79 -1.22 0.25 -10.65
N ILE A 80 -2.10 -0.37 -11.45
CA ILE A 80 -1.67 -1.36 -12.45
C ILE A 80 -0.75 -0.72 -13.47
N GLU A 81 -1.06 0.49 -13.91
CA GLU A 81 -0.17 1.22 -14.80
C GLU A 81 1.19 1.48 -14.15
N ALA A 82 1.22 1.86 -12.87
CA ALA A 82 2.45 2.06 -12.14
C ALA A 82 3.28 0.77 -12.01
N PHE A 83 2.64 -0.37 -11.73
CA PHE A 83 3.33 -1.66 -11.61
C PHE A 83 4.03 -2.08 -12.91
N ARG A 84 3.45 -1.77 -14.08
CA ARG A 84 4.06 -2.07 -15.40
C ARG A 84 5.41 -1.38 -15.62
N HIS A 85 5.66 -0.28 -14.91
CA HIS A 85 6.90 0.47 -15.01
C HIS A 85 7.94 0.07 -13.97
N CYS A 86 7.60 -0.81 -13.04
CA CYS A 86 8.49 -1.27 -11.98
C CYS A 86 9.41 -2.39 -12.45
N THR A 87 10.70 -2.27 -12.14
CA THR A 87 11.71 -3.24 -12.58
C THR A 87 12.55 -3.84 -11.45
N GLY A 88 12.32 -3.40 -10.21
CA GLY A 88 13.06 -3.83 -9.02
C GLY A 88 12.75 -5.26 -8.60
N LYS A 89 13.70 -5.89 -7.88
CA LYS A 89 13.51 -7.17 -7.20
C LYS A 89 12.46 -7.08 -6.08
N TYR A 90 12.36 -5.91 -5.47
CA TYR A 90 11.41 -5.58 -4.42
C TYR A 90 10.49 -4.43 -4.85
N LEU A 91 9.28 -4.44 -4.34
CA LEU A 91 8.28 -3.40 -4.58
C LEU A 91 7.89 -2.77 -3.26
N ALA A 92 7.99 -1.45 -3.14
CA ALA A 92 7.53 -0.67 -2.01
C ALA A 92 6.41 0.28 -2.43
N MET A 93 5.50 0.59 -1.51
CA MET A 93 4.38 1.50 -1.76
C MET A 93 4.59 2.80 -0.97
N CYS A 94 4.29 3.93 -1.59
CA CYS A 94 4.28 5.23 -0.92
C CYS A 94 3.36 6.18 -1.70
N ASP A 95 2.09 6.24 -1.33
CA ASP A 95 1.12 7.11 -1.98
C ASP A 95 1.49 8.59 -1.82
N ALA A 96 1.05 9.43 -2.74
CA ALA A 96 1.50 10.82 -2.81
C ALA A 96 1.02 11.69 -1.64
N ASP A 97 0.02 11.25 -0.86
CA ASP A 97 -0.46 11.90 0.36
C ASP A 97 0.26 11.42 1.64
N ASP A 98 1.06 10.36 1.57
CA ASP A 98 1.81 9.79 2.68
C ASP A 98 3.32 10.12 2.58
N TYR A 99 4.09 9.88 3.63
CA TYR A 99 5.53 10.08 3.53
C TYR A 99 6.36 9.24 4.52
N TRP A 100 7.59 8.88 4.09
CA TRP A 100 8.54 8.19 4.95
C TRP A 100 9.40 9.16 5.76
N ILE A 101 9.63 8.79 7.02
CA ILE A 101 10.41 9.59 7.99
C ILE A 101 11.73 8.94 8.39
N TYR A 102 11.91 7.64 8.13
CA TYR A 102 13.13 6.92 8.46
C TYR A 102 13.96 6.66 7.21
N SER A 103 15.13 7.29 7.14
CA SER A 103 15.98 7.27 5.94
C SER A 103 16.62 5.91 5.63
N ARG A 104 16.53 4.92 6.52
CA ARG A 104 17.01 3.55 6.31
C ARG A 104 15.88 2.53 6.20
N LYS A 105 14.63 2.96 5.91
CA LYS A 105 13.49 2.07 5.76
C LYS A 105 13.79 0.96 4.75
N LEU A 106 14.16 1.33 3.53
CA LEU A 106 14.42 0.36 2.46
C LEU A 106 15.61 -0.54 2.79
N ALA A 107 16.72 0.00 3.28
CA ALA A 107 17.88 -0.81 3.68
C ALA A 107 17.54 -1.81 4.78
N THR A 108 16.68 -1.42 5.76
CA THR A 108 16.24 -2.29 6.85
C THR A 108 15.38 -3.44 6.33
N GLN A 109 14.36 -3.14 5.52
CA GLN A 109 13.43 -4.14 5.01
C GLN A 109 14.09 -5.08 4.00
N VAL A 110 14.84 -4.56 3.03
CA VAL A 110 15.59 -5.36 2.05
C VAL A 110 16.60 -6.26 2.78
N GLY A 111 17.38 -5.70 3.71
CA GLY A 111 18.37 -6.46 4.46
C GLY A 111 17.75 -7.60 5.29
N TYR A 112 16.51 -7.47 5.76
CA TYR A 112 15.78 -8.58 6.36
C TYR A 112 15.40 -9.63 5.32
N MET A 113 14.74 -9.23 4.23
CA MET A 113 14.23 -10.14 3.19
C MET A 113 15.35 -10.91 2.47
N GLU A 114 16.55 -10.32 2.33
CA GLU A 114 17.71 -11.04 1.75
C GLU A 114 18.18 -12.18 2.66
N ARG A 115 18.05 -12.05 3.98
CA ARG A 115 18.41 -13.11 4.94
C ARG A 115 17.28 -14.11 5.20
N HIS A 116 16.03 -13.78 4.77
CA HIS A 116 14.85 -14.60 4.99
C HIS A 116 14.13 -14.81 3.65
N PRO A 117 14.58 -15.77 2.82
CA PRO A 117 14.01 -16.01 1.49
C PRO A 117 12.56 -16.49 1.53
N ASP A 118 12.10 -17.03 2.66
CA ASP A 118 10.72 -17.42 2.93
C ASP A 118 9.79 -16.25 3.30
N CYS A 119 10.32 -15.01 3.42
CA CYS A 119 9.55 -13.81 3.69
C CYS A 119 9.08 -13.18 2.37
N ALA A 120 7.76 -13.08 2.18
CA ALA A 120 7.13 -12.44 1.00
C ALA A 120 6.81 -10.97 1.23
N ILE A 121 6.52 -10.58 2.48
CA ILE A 121 6.12 -9.21 2.87
C ILE A 121 6.88 -8.79 4.11
N THR A 122 7.42 -7.58 4.09
CA THR A 122 7.75 -6.88 5.33
C THR A 122 6.96 -5.58 5.43
N PHE A 123 6.56 -5.21 6.65
CA PHE A 123 5.90 -3.93 6.90
C PHE A 123 6.35 -3.34 8.23
N HIS A 124 5.98 -2.08 8.48
CA HIS A 124 6.40 -1.40 9.71
C HIS A 124 5.26 -0.62 10.36
N ARG A 125 5.45 -0.27 11.63
CA ARG A 125 4.57 0.66 12.33
C ARG A 125 4.55 2.01 11.62
N VAL A 126 3.38 2.65 11.59
CA VAL A 126 3.24 4.03 11.09
C VAL A 126 2.73 4.97 12.19
N ILE A 127 2.96 6.26 11.98
CA ILE A 127 2.30 7.32 12.72
C ILE A 127 1.06 7.71 11.91
N ASN A 128 -0.12 7.52 12.46
CA ASN A 128 -1.35 8.07 11.93
C ASN A 128 -1.40 9.56 12.28
N HIS A 129 -1.57 10.42 11.31
CA HIS A 129 -1.69 11.87 11.48
C HIS A 129 -3.08 12.30 11.02
N TYR A 130 -3.93 12.66 11.96
CA TYR A 130 -5.30 13.14 11.72
C TYR A 130 -5.25 14.62 11.37
N GLU A 131 -5.53 14.98 10.12
CA GLU A 131 -5.43 16.35 9.64
C GLU A 131 -6.50 17.28 10.22
N ALA A 132 -7.65 16.73 10.59
CA ALA A 132 -8.78 17.51 11.12
C ALA A 132 -8.45 18.22 12.43
N ASP A 133 -7.63 17.62 13.29
CA ASP A 133 -7.30 18.18 14.62
C ASP A 133 -5.77 18.18 14.91
N GLY A 134 -4.96 17.69 13.96
CA GLY A 134 -3.50 17.60 14.09
C GLY A 134 -3.02 16.52 15.06
N THR A 135 -3.92 15.68 15.59
CA THR A 135 -3.55 14.59 16.52
C THR A 135 -2.75 13.50 15.83
N LYS A 136 -2.00 12.73 16.63
CA LYS A 136 -1.19 11.61 16.13
C LYS A 136 -1.36 10.39 17.01
N SER A 137 -1.39 9.22 16.39
CA SER A 137 -1.38 7.92 17.08
C SER A 137 -0.42 6.96 16.41
N LEU A 138 -0.03 5.90 17.11
CA LEU A 138 0.78 4.83 16.54
C LEU A 138 -0.13 3.69 16.08
N SER A 139 0.10 3.16 14.87
CA SER A 139 -0.57 1.94 14.39
C SER A 139 -0.03 0.69 15.08
N ASN A 140 -0.73 -0.44 14.90
CA ASN A 140 -0.22 -1.79 15.18
C ASN A 140 0.35 -2.00 16.59
N GLY A 141 -0.33 -1.47 17.61
CA GLY A 141 -0.03 -1.82 19.01
C GLY A 141 -0.32 -3.31 19.25
N GLY A 142 0.66 -4.06 19.78
CA GLY A 142 0.51 -5.50 20.04
C GLY A 142 0.58 -6.41 18.80
N GLN A 143 1.00 -5.89 17.63
CA GLN A 143 1.17 -6.69 16.42
C GLN A 143 2.24 -7.76 16.60
N ALA A 144 1.93 -9.02 16.25
CA ALA A 144 2.90 -10.10 16.21
C ALA A 144 4.01 -9.81 15.17
N VAL A 145 5.25 -10.21 15.51
CA VAL A 145 6.43 -9.92 14.69
C VAL A 145 6.39 -10.71 13.38
N ASP A 146 6.09 -12.00 13.46
CA ASP A 146 5.98 -12.88 12.29
C ASP A 146 4.56 -13.42 12.20
N THR A 147 3.99 -13.32 11.02
CA THR A 147 2.64 -13.78 10.70
C THR A 147 2.63 -14.40 9.29
N ASP A 148 1.45 -14.79 8.84
CA ASP A 148 1.20 -15.42 7.54
C ASP A 148 -0.15 -14.99 6.96
N ILE A 149 -0.51 -15.58 5.83
CA ILE A 149 -1.78 -15.34 5.16
C ILE A 149 -3.00 -15.68 6.05
N THR A 150 -2.90 -16.69 6.92
CA THR A 150 -4.00 -17.08 7.83
C THR A 150 -4.28 -16.00 8.87
N HIS A 151 -3.25 -15.34 9.38
CA HIS A 151 -3.40 -14.19 10.24
C HIS A 151 -3.98 -12.98 9.48
N LEU A 152 -3.47 -12.73 8.26
CA LEU A 152 -3.90 -11.61 7.44
C LEU A 152 -5.36 -11.75 6.96
N SER A 153 -5.84 -12.98 6.74
CA SER A 153 -7.23 -13.24 6.35
C SER A 153 -8.27 -12.76 7.37
N ARG A 154 -7.88 -12.74 8.66
CA ARG A 154 -8.76 -12.32 9.76
C ARG A 154 -8.88 -10.79 9.89
N ALA A 155 -7.83 -10.05 9.51
CA ALA A 155 -7.83 -8.59 9.56
C ALA A 155 -6.74 -8.01 8.65
N ASN A 156 -7.03 -6.95 7.89
CA ASN A 156 -6.00 -6.15 7.24
C ASN A 156 -5.34 -5.23 8.28
N TYR A 157 -4.14 -5.61 8.73
CA TYR A 157 -3.34 -4.85 9.69
C TYR A 157 -2.14 -4.14 9.03
N ILE A 158 -2.00 -4.24 7.73
CA ILE A 158 -0.88 -3.67 6.97
C ILE A 158 -1.29 -2.33 6.36
N THR A 159 -0.59 -1.27 6.72
CA THR A 159 -0.79 0.04 6.09
C THR A 159 0.04 0.11 4.80
N ASN A 160 -0.57 0.52 3.69
CA ASN A 160 0.02 0.47 2.34
C ASN A 160 1.43 1.10 2.26
N LEU A 161 1.63 2.33 2.78
CA LEU A 161 2.96 3.00 2.75
C LEU A 161 4.06 2.25 3.52
N SER A 162 3.72 1.25 4.34
CA SER A 162 4.69 0.55 5.19
C SER A 162 5.33 -0.67 4.54
N VAL A 163 4.74 -1.19 3.46
CA VAL A 163 5.12 -2.47 2.88
C VAL A 163 6.39 -2.45 2.05
N LEU A 164 7.03 -3.60 2.00
CA LEU A 164 7.97 -4.02 0.96
C LEU A 164 7.61 -5.47 0.59
N TYR A 165 7.40 -5.74 -0.70
CA TYR A 165 7.09 -7.06 -1.25
C TYR A 165 8.29 -7.65 -1.99
N ARG A 166 8.39 -8.97 -2.03
CA ARG A 166 9.24 -9.70 -2.97
C ARG A 166 8.54 -9.73 -4.33
N HIS A 167 8.97 -8.85 -5.25
CA HIS A 167 8.21 -8.52 -6.45
C HIS A 167 8.04 -9.69 -7.44
N ASP A 168 8.96 -10.64 -7.47
CA ASP A 168 8.93 -11.80 -8.37
C ASP A 168 7.91 -12.89 -7.97
N CYS A 169 7.27 -12.78 -6.81
CA CYS A 169 6.27 -13.75 -6.36
C CYS A 169 4.90 -13.59 -7.02
N VAL A 170 4.54 -12.37 -7.46
CA VAL A 170 3.21 -12.06 -8.02
C VAL A 170 3.36 -11.19 -9.26
N ASP A 171 2.76 -11.60 -10.37
CA ASP A 171 2.71 -10.79 -11.59
C ASP A 171 1.57 -9.74 -11.49
N LEU A 172 1.90 -8.57 -10.96
CA LEU A 172 0.94 -7.47 -10.80
C LEU A 172 0.43 -6.88 -12.13
N SER A 173 1.05 -7.22 -13.27
CA SER A 173 0.57 -6.80 -14.58
C SER A 173 -0.61 -7.65 -15.07
N ARG A 174 -0.86 -8.79 -14.41
CA ARG A 174 -1.88 -9.79 -14.74
C ARG A 174 -2.78 -10.12 -13.55
N LEU A 175 -3.13 -9.11 -12.76
CA LEU A 175 -4.08 -9.30 -11.67
C LEU A 175 -5.43 -9.80 -12.20
N PRO A 176 -6.15 -10.66 -11.45
CA PRO A 176 -7.51 -11.07 -11.79
C PRO A 176 -8.43 -9.86 -12.00
N GLU A 177 -9.33 -9.91 -12.99
CA GLU A 177 -10.22 -8.77 -13.31
C GLU A 177 -11.07 -8.30 -12.11
N TRP A 178 -11.44 -9.21 -11.21
CA TRP A 178 -12.21 -8.85 -10.01
C TRP A 178 -11.47 -7.86 -9.11
N THR A 179 -10.13 -7.83 -9.12
CA THR A 179 -9.32 -6.91 -8.30
C THR A 179 -9.58 -5.45 -8.63
N LEU A 180 -9.97 -5.15 -9.87
CA LEU A 180 -10.31 -3.81 -10.34
C LEU A 180 -11.67 -3.30 -9.87
N ARG A 181 -12.52 -4.20 -9.39
CA ARG A 181 -13.88 -3.84 -8.94
C ARG A 181 -13.92 -3.26 -7.53
N HIS A 182 -12.85 -3.48 -6.75
CA HIS A 182 -12.81 -3.12 -5.34
C HIS A 182 -11.81 -2.00 -5.06
N PRO A 183 -12.19 -1.00 -4.26
CA PRO A 183 -11.28 0.09 -3.87
C PRO A 183 -10.18 -0.34 -2.89
N LEU A 184 -10.25 -1.55 -2.31
CA LEU A 184 -9.26 -2.14 -1.40
C LEU A 184 -8.22 -2.98 -2.14
N LEU A 185 -7.59 -2.40 -3.16
CA LEU A 185 -6.55 -3.09 -3.93
C LEU A 185 -5.33 -3.44 -3.07
N ASP A 186 -5.01 -2.62 -2.07
CA ASP A 186 -3.93 -2.87 -1.11
C ASP A 186 -4.12 -4.20 -0.37
N TYR A 187 -5.29 -4.44 0.22
CA TYR A 187 -5.58 -5.70 0.91
C TYR A 187 -5.51 -6.91 -0.02
N THR A 188 -6.03 -6.76 -1.23
CA THR A 188 -5.93 -7.80 -2.26
C THR A 188 -4.48 -8.15 -2.56
N ILE A 189 -3.64 -7.15 -2.81
CA ILE A 189 -2.21 -7.34 -3.09
C ILE A 189 -1.50 -7.97 -1.88
N HIS A 190 -1.80 -7.53 -0.66
CA HIS A 190 -1.24 -8.13 0.55
C HIS A 190 -1.56 -9.63 0.64
N MET A 191 -2.81 -10.02 0.38
CA MET A 191 -3.25 -11.42 0.42
C MET A 191 -2.56 -12.26 -0.67
N LEU A 192 -2.46 -11.74 -1.90
CA LEU A 192 -1.78 -12.43 -3.00
C LEU A 192 -0.30 -12.66 -2.67
N TYR A 193 0.43 -11.67 -2.15
CA TYR A 193 1.82 -11.85 -1.74
C TYR A 193 1.97 -12.77 -0.52
N ALA A 194 1.09 -12.65 0.47
CA ALA A 194 1.11 -13.50 1.66
C ALA A 194 0.88 -14.99 1.35
N ALA A 195 0.31 -15.31 0.19
CA ALA A 195 0.17 -16.68 -0.30
C ALA A 195 1.52 -17.33 -0.62
N HIS A 196 2.58 -16.56 -0.81
CA HIS A 196 3.91 -17.00 -1.23
C HIS A 196 4.95 -17.01 -0.10
N GLY A 197 4.61 -16.60 1.12
CA GLY A 197 5.57 -16.61 2.21
C GLY A 197 5.11 -15.89 3.47
N LYS A 198 6.02 -15.76 4.41
CA LYS A 198 5.80 -15.11 5.70
C LYS A 198 5.69 -13.61 5.58
N ILE A 199 5.10 -13.01 6.60
CA ILE A 199 4.96 -11.57 6.79
C ILE A 199 5.75 -11.18 8.04
N HIS A 200 6.67 -10.22 7.93
CA HIS A 200 7.47 -9.73 9.05
C HIS A 200 7.17 -8.27 9.38
N TYR A 201 7.01 -7.98 10.67
CA TYR A 201 6.67 -6.66 11.20
C TYR A 201 7.83 -5.99 11.91
N PHE A 202 8.11 -4.73 11.58
CA PHE A 202 9.02 -3.87 12.30
C PHE A 202 8.27 -2.90 13.22
N SER A 203 8.53 -2.94 14.52
CA SER A 203 7.86 -2.08 15.52
C SER A 203 8.30 -0.61 15.48
N ARG A 204 9.38 -0.28 14.75
CA ARG A 204 9.83 1.11 14.56
C ARG A 204 8.89 1.85 13.61
N PRO A 205 8.37 3.03 13.97
CA PRO A 205 7.67 3.89 13.02
C PRO A 205 8.64 4.39 11.94
N MET A 206 8.32 4.14 10.66
CA MET A 206 9.17 4.54 9.54
C MET A 206 8.44 5.45 8.53
N GLY A 207 7.13 5.67 8.70
CA GLY A 207 6.33 6.53 7.85
C GLY A 207 5.16 7.16 8.60
N VAL A 208 4.54 8.13 7.96
CA VAL A 208 3.34 8.84 8.42
C VAL A 208 2.23 8.59 7.43
N TYR A 209 1.13 8.03 7.94
CA TYR A 209 -0.13 7.87 7.24
C TYR A 209 -1.03 9.08 7.53
N ARG A 210 -1.38 9.83 6.49
CA ARG A 210 -2.23 11.02 6.63
C ARG A 210 -3.70 10.61 6.53
N ILE A 211 -4.48 10.98 7.55
CA ILE A 211 -5.91 10.71 7.64
C ILE A 211 -6.62 12.06 7.56
N GLY A 212 -7.21 12.38 6.41
CA GLY A 212 -7.81 13.68 6.22
C GLY A 212 -8.52 13.87 4.88
N ALA A 213 -8.74 15.13 4.53
CA ALA A 213 -9.66 15.57 3.49
C ALA A 213 -9.39 15.05 2.07
N SER A 214 -8.19 14.53 1.75
CA SER A 214 -7.83 14.04 0.42
C SER A 214 -7.91 12.52 0.25
N GLY A 215 -8.05 11.75 1.35
CA GLY A 215 -8.05 10.29 1.30
C GLY A 215 -9.39 9.70 0.86
N THR A 216 -9.43 8.96 -0.22
CA THR A 216 -10.65 8.28 -0.71
C THR A 216 -11.25 7.32 0.32
N TRP A 217 -10.38 6.60 1.04
CA TRP A 217 -10.80 5.66 2.08
C TRP A 217 -11.24 6.36 3.37
N SER A 218 -10.46 7.33 3.85
CA SER A 218 -10.73 8.03 5.10
C SER A 218 -12.02 8.86 5.05
N ASN A 219 -12.40 9.33 3.87
CA ASN A 219 -13.60 10.15 3.66
C ASN A 219 -14.84 9.35 3.30
N ALA A 220 -14.72 8.05 3.04
CA ALA A 220 -15.88 7.22 2.77
C ALA A 220 -16.70 7.00 4.06
N GLU A 221 -18.03 7.07 3.94
CA GLU A 221 -18.93 6.75 5.04
C GLU A 221 -18.67 5.36 5.62
N ARG A 222 -18.85 5.22 6.93
CA ARG A 222 -18.57 3.97 7.66
C ARG A 222 -19.21 2.75 7.02
N TYR A 223 -20.51 2.81 6.70
CA TYR A 223 -21.24 1.70 6.07
C TYR A 223 -20.67 1.34 4.69
N ARG A 224 -20.33 2.35 3.89
CA ARG A 224 -19.71 2.14 2.59
C ARG A 224 -18.36 1.42 2.72
N ARG A 225 -17.51 1.83 3.67
CA ARG A 225 -16.23 1.15 3.94
C ARG A 225 -16.42 -0.31 4.35
N LEU A 226 -17.40 -0.59 5.21
CA LEU A 226 -17.73 -1.96 5.64
C LEU A 226 -18.23 -2.80 4.46
N GLY A 227 -19.11 -2.26 3.61
CA GLY A 227 -19.60 -2.93 2.41
C GLY A 227 -18.48 -3.26 1.42
N MET A 228 -17.56 -2.31 1.17
CA MET A 228 -16.37 -2.55 0.34
C MET A 228 -15.47 -3.64 0.94
N SER A 229 -15.33 -3.65 2.26
CA SER A 229 -14.57 -4.68 2.98
C SER A 229 -15.19 -6.08 2.88
N LEU A 230 -16.52 -6.18 2.83
CA LEU A 230 -17.20 -7.46 2.60
C LEU A 230 -17.00 -7.95 1.16
N ALA A 231 -17.24 -7.07 0.18
CA ALA A 231 -17.16 -7.43 -1.23
C ALA A 231 -15.78 -7.98 -1.62
N VAL A 232 -14.69 -7.35 -1.18
CA VAL A 232 -13.34 -7.87 -1.48
C VAL A 232 -13.08 -9.23 -0.83
N ARG A 233 -13.68 -9.51 0.34
CA ARG A 233 -13.52 -10.81 1.00
C ARG A 233 -14.27 -11.93 0.30
N GLU A 234 -15.40 -11.66 -0.32
CA GLU A 234 -16.11 -12.65 -1.14
C GLU A 234 -15.26 -13.12 -2.32
N ASP A 235 -14.63 -12.19 -3.05
CA ASP A 235 -13.73 -12.55 -4.14
C ASP A 235 -12.45 -13.26 -3.62
N LEU A 236 -11.88 -12.84 -2.48
CA LEU A 236 -10.75 -13.53 -1.85
C LEU A 236 -11.10 -14.94 -1.36
N ILE A 237 -12.32 -15.18 -0.87
CA ILE A 237 -12.81 -16.53 -0.51
C ILE A 237 -12.84 -17.44 -1.76
N SER A 238 -13.26 -16.89 -2.89
CA SER A 238 -13.24 -17.63 -4.17
C SER A 238 -11.81 -17.90 -4.64
N GLU A 239 -10.93 -16.88 -4.58
CA GLU A 239 -9.52 -16.99 -4.98
C GLU A 239 -8.75 -18.03 -4.17
N PHE A 240 -8.97 -18.08 -2.86
CA PHE A 240 -8.28 -19.01 -1.94
C PHE A 240 -9.12 -20.22 -1.55
N SER A 241 -10.04 -20.66 -2.41
CA SER A 241 -10.97 -21.76 -2.13
C SER A 241 -10.28 -23.10 -1.82
N ASP A 242 -9.03 -23.28 -2.27
CA ASP A 242 -8.16 -24.41 -2.00
C ASP A 242 -7.44 -24.35 -0.62
N ARG A 243 -7.61 -23.25 0.16
CA ARG A 243 -6.97 -23.02 1.47
C ARG A 243 -8.02 -22.84 2.56
N PRO A 244 -8.52 -23.92 3.16
CA PRO A 244 -9.65 -23.87 4.11
C PRO A 244 -9.45 -22.93 5.30
N GLU A 245 -8.22 -22.86 5.87
CA GLU A 245 -7.90 -22.01 7.00
C GLU A 245 -7.92 -20.50 6.64
N VAL A 246 -7.58 -20.14 5.39
CA VAL A 246 -7.66 -18.76 4.89
C VAL A 246 -9.11 -18.38 4.66
N VAL A 247 -9.89 -19.27 4.03
CA VAL A 247 -11.33 -19.10 3.80
C VAL A 247 -12.07 -18.92 5.12
N GLU A 248 -11.76 -19.72 6.13
CA GLU A 248 -12.37 -19.59 7.47
C GLU A 248 -12.02 -18.25 8.11
N GLY A 249 -10.77 -17.81 8.04
CA GLY A 249 -10.36 -16.49 8.52
C GLY A 249 -11.12 -15.34 7.85
N LEU A 250 -11.28 -15.39 6.52
CA LEU A 250 -12.03 -14.41 5.75
C LEU A 250 -13.52 -14.40 6.14
N ARG A 251 -14.14 -15.59 6.32
CA ARG A 251 -15.54 -15.72 6.76
C ARG A 251 -15.76 -15.17 8.17
N GLN A 252 -14.87 -15.46 9.12
CA GLN A 252 -14.93 -14.91 10.47
C GLN A 252 -14.83 -13.38 10.46
N ALA A 253 -13.90 -12.84 9.65
CA ALA A 253 -13.76 -11.39 9.48
C ALA A 253 -15.02 -10.76 8.87
N SER A 254 -15.65 -11.40 7.88
CA SER A 254 -16.89 -10.96 7.26
C SER A 254 -18.06 -11.00 8.27
N ALA A 255 -18.18 -12.05 9.07
CA ALA A 255 -19.20 -12.15 10.12
C ALA A 255 -19.07 -11.02 11.16
N ASN A 256 -17.83 -10.68 11.57
CA ASN A 256 -17.57 -9.57 12.49
C ASN A 256 -17.97 -8.22 11.88
N ILE A 257 -17.72 -8.00 10.59
CA ILE A 257 -18.13 -6.78 9.88
C ILE A 257 -19.66 -6.68 9.84
N LEU A 258 -20.36 -7.76 9.49
CA LEU A 258 -21.82 -7.80 9.47
C LEU A 258 -22.42 -7.52 10.85
N LEU A 259 -21.83 -8.09 11.90
CA LEU A 259 -22.25 -7.82 13.28
C LEU A 259 -22.11 -6.33 13.63
N HIS A 260 -20.99 -5.71 13.30
CA HIS A 260 -20.79 -4.28 13.51
C HIS A 260 -21.78 -3.41 12.72
N MET A 261 -22.15 -3.82 11.49
CA MET A 261 -23.17 -3.12 10.71
C MET A 261 -24.55 -3.21 11.36
N LEU A 262 -24.93 -4.39 11.90
CA LEU A 262 -26.20 -4.61 12.58
C LEU A 262 -26.32 -3.80 13.88
N ILE A 263 -25.25 -3.78 14.70
CA ILE A 263 -25.21 -3.00 15.94
C ILE A 263 -25.38 -1.51 15.62
N ALA A 264 -24.63 -0.99 14.67
CA ALA A 264 -24.72 0.43 14.30
C ALA A 264 -26.10 0.81 13.73
N ALA A 265 -26.80 -0.09 13.02
CA ALA A 265 -28.15 0.14 12.54
C ALA A 265 -29.21 0.13 13.67
N GLY A 266 -28.94 -0.59 14.77
CA GLY A 266 -29.80 -0.61 15.95
C GLY A 266 -29.70 0.61 16.86
N ASP A 267 -28.54 1.30 16.82
CA ASP A 267 -28.29 2.53 17.60
C ASP A 267 -28.96 3.78 16.98
N ASP A 268 -29.36 3.71 15.70
CA ASP A 268 -30.06 4.79 14.97
C ASP A 268 -31.59 4.72 15.05
N THR A 269 -32.15 3.75 15.79
CA THR A 269 -33.62 3.58 16.04
C THR A 269 -34.00 3.88 17.47
#